data_0bc31ede3861c8cbad44e37a2b2699ad
#
_entry.id   0bc31ede3861c8cbad44e37a2b2699ad
#
_cell.length_a   1.000
_cell.length_b   1.000
_cell.length_c   1.000
_cell.angle_alpha   90.00
_cell.angle_beta   90.00
_cell.angle_gamma   90.00
#
_symmetry.space_group_name_H-M   'P 1'
#
loop_
_entity.id
_entity.type
_entity.pdbx_description
1 polymer ?
#
loop_
_entity_poly.entity_id
_entity_poly.type
_entity_poly.pdbx_seq_one_letter_code
_entity_poly.pdbx_strand_id
1 'polypeptide(L)'
;MKTIRLDIEHIHTVRALHIYLAYMLDLPSYYGRNLDALHDVLSEESEPVRILLSGMPTSEEMMAYLPKLECVLSDCAQENDRICFERV
;
A
#
# COMPACT_ATOMS: atom_id res chain seq x y z
N MET A 1 5.43 -17.06 -4.07
CA MET A 1 5.28 -15.61 -3.86
C MET A 1 3.81 -15.27 -3.70
N LYS A 2 3.48 -14.56 -2.63
CA LYS A 2 2.11 -14.10 -2.38
C LYS A 2 1.82 -12.88 -3.24
N THR A 3 0.68 -12.88 -3.93
CA THR A 3 0.27 -11.74 -4.77
C THR A 3 -0.97 -11.10 -4.16
N ILE A 4 -0.90 -9.80 -3.92
CA ILE A 4 -2.01 -9.03 -3.34
C ILE A 4 -2.39 -7.93 -4.31
N ARG A 5 -3.65 -7.94 -4.73
CA ARG A 5 -4.18 -6.90 -5.61
C ARG A 5 -4.95 -5.87 -4.78
N LEU A 6 -4.52 -4.63 -4.88
CA LEU A 6 -5.15 -3.52 -4.19
C LEU A 6 -5.94 -2.71 -5.21
N ASP A 7 -7.27 -2.73 -5.09
CA ASP A 7 -8.15 -1.98 -5.97
C ASP A 7 -8.67 -0.75 -5.22
N ILE A 8 -8.24 0.42 -5.67
CA ILE A 8 -8.55 1.68 -4.98
C ILE A 8 -9.75 2.41 -5.56
N GLU A 9 -10.42 1.84 -6.56
CA GLU A 9 -11.48 2.55 -7.28
C GLU A 9 -12.64 3.01 -6.39
N HIS A 10 -12.97 2.22 -5.37
CA HIS A 10 -14.08 2.53 -4.47
C HIS A 10 -13.64 3.12 -3.14
N ILE A 11 -12.37 3.52 -3.04
CA ILE A 11 -11.82 4.12 -1.83
C ILE A 11 -11.77 5.62 -2.03
N HIS A 12 -12.45 6.36 -1.16
CA HIS A 12 -12.61 7.81 -1.32
C HIS A 12 -11.87 8.65 -0.28
N THR A 13 -11.40 8.03 0.81
CA THR A 13 -10.68 8.76 1.86
C THR A 13 -9.38 8.06 2.22
N VAL A 14 -8.44 8.84 2.73
CA VAL A 14 -7.16 8.30 3.22
C VAL A 14 -7.38 7.33 4.37
N ARG A 15 -8.34 7.65 5.25
CA ARG A 15 -8.67 6.75 6.35
C ARG A 15 -9.14 5.39 5.85
N ALA A 16 -10.06 5.38 4.89
CA ALA A 16 -10.55 4.14 4.31
C ALA A 16 -9.44 3.38 3.61
N LEU A 17 -8.52 4.09 2.97
CA LEU A 17 -7.37 3.48 2.31
C LEU A 17 -6.51 2.70 3.31
N HIS A 18 -6.16 3.31 4.44
CA HIS A 18 -5.29 2.64 5.41
C HIS A 18 -5.99 1.47 6.10
N ILE A 19 -7.31 1.54 6.30
CA ILE A 19 -8.08 0.40 6.80
C ILE A 19 -8.04 -0.75 5.78
N TYR A 20 -8.22 -0.42 4.51
CA TYR A 20 -8.16 -1.38 3.42
C TYR A 20 -6.78 -2.03 3.31
N LEU A 21 -5.71 -1.22 3.37
CA LEU A 21 -4.35 -1.72 3.32
C LEU A 21 -4.05 -2.66 4.49
N ALA A 22 -4.49 -2.30 5.68
CA ALA A 22 -4.28 -3.14 6.86
C ALA A 22 -4.95 -4.49 6.70
N TYR A 23 -6.13 -4.52 6.10
CA TYR A 23 -6.86 -5.76 5.87
C TYR A 23 -6.19 -6.59 4.76
N MET A 24 -5.91 -5.98 3.62
CA MET A 24 -5.41 -6.70 2.45
C MET A 24 -3.97 -7.19 2.65
N LEU A 25 -3.14 -6.41 3.33
CA LEU A 25 -1.74 -6.75 3.57
C LEU A 25 -1.53 -7.46 4.90
N ASP A 26 -2.60 -7.72 5.64
CA ASP A 26 -2.55 -8.38 6.95
C ASP A 26 -1.56 -7.68 7.88
N LEU A 27 -1.69 -6.36 7.99
CA LEU A 27 -0.79 -5.57 8.81
C LEU A 27 -1.07 -5.77 10.30
N PRO A 28 -0.06 -5.59 11.16
CA PRO A 28 -0.26 -5.81 12.59
C PRO A 28 -1.24 -4.82 13.21
N SER A 29 -1.81 -5.20 14.35
CA SER A 29 -2.82 -4.37 15.03
C SER A 29 -2.30 -3.01 15.47
N TYR A 30 -0.98 -2.87 15.62
CA TYR A 30 -0.35 -1.61 16.01
C TYR A 30 -0.03 -0.70 14.81
N TYR A 31 -0.46 -1.07 13.61
CA TYR A 31 -0.22 -0.27 12.42
C TYR A 31 -0.79 1.14 12.59
N GLY A 32 0.08 2.15 12.37
CA GLY A 32 -0.25 3.54 12.66
C GLY A 32 -1.12 4.27 11.64
N ARG A 33 -1.53 3.59 10.56
CA ARG A 33 -2.45 4.13 9.55
C ARG A 33 -1.96 5.40 8.88
N ASN A 34 -0.67 5.45 8.59
CA ASN A 34 -0.07 6.53 7.81
C ASN A 34 1.05 5.96 6.94
N LEU A 35 1.58 6.78 6.04
CA LEU A 35 2.59 6.31 5.10
C LEU A 35 3.91 5.93 5.78
N ASP A 36 4.30 6.63 6.84
CA ASP A 36 5.51 6.28 7.58
C ASP A 36 5.36 4.91 8.24
N ALA A 37 4.20 4.66 8.84
CA ALA A 37 3.91 3.36 9.44
C ALA A 37 3.88 2.26 8.39
N LEU A 38 3.33 2.54 7.22
CA LEU A 38 3.30 1.59 6.11
C LEU A 38 4.71 1.24 5.66
N HIS A 39 5.57 2.23 5.50
CA HIS A 39 6.97 2.03 5.14
C HIS A 39 7.68 1.15 6.18
N ASP A 40 7.48 1.45 7.45
CA ASP A 40 8.12 0.70 8.53
C ASP A 40 7.71 -0.78 8.53
N VAL A 41 6.42 -1.05 8.38
CA VAL A 41 5.92 -2.42 8.37
C VAL A 41 6.43 -3.17 7.15
N LEU A 42 6.38 -2.56 5.98
CA LEU A 42 6.82 -3.22 4.75
C LEU A 42 8.33 -3.42 4.70
N SER A 43 9.11 -2.54 5.32
CA SER A 43 10.55 -2.71 5.36
C SER A 43 10.98 -3.90 6.22
N GLU A 44 10.11 -4.37 7.11
CA GLU A 44 10.37 -5.54 7.95
C GLU A 44 9.81 -6.84 7.36
N GLU A 45 9.16 -6.78 6.19
CA GLU A 45 8.56 -7.96 5.58
C GLU A 45 9.64 -8.99 5.22
N SER A 46 9.47 -10.20 5.69
CA SER A 46 10.44 -11.28 5.48
C SER A 46 10.01 -12.30 4.44
N GLU A 47 8.74 -12.29 4.04
CA GLU A 47 8.21 -13.22 3.03
C GLU A 47 8.00 -12.48 1.71
N PRO A 48 8.31 -13.13 0.56
CA PRO A 48 8.11 -12.49 -0.73
C PRO A 48 6.64 -12.14 -0.97
N VAL A 49 6.38 -10.89 -1.33
CA VAL A 49 5.03 -10.43 -1.64
C VAL A 49 5.07 -9.53 -2.87
N ARG A 50 4.08 -9.71 -3.74
CA ARG A 50 3.88 -8.89 -4.92
C ARG A 50 2.62 -8.06 -4.72
N ILE A 51 2.76 -6.75 -4.79
CA ILE A 51 1.65 -5.82 -4.59
C ILE A 51 1.27 -5.23 -5.94
N LEU A 52 0.04 -5.46 -6.36
CA LEU A 52 -0.50 -4.92 -7.60
C LEU A 52 -1.52 -3.84 -7.25
N LEU A 53 -1.19 -2.60 -7.58
CA LEU A 53 -2.07 -1.46 -7.32
C LEU A 53 -2.90 -1.16 -8.56
N SER A 54 -4.21 -1.28 -8.48
CA SER A 54 -5.11 -1.11 -9.62
C SER A 54 -6.23 -0.12 -9.31
N GLY A 55 -6.88 0.36 -10.37
CA GLY A 55 -7.98 1.31 -10.26
C GLY A 55 -7.51 2.75 -10.36
N MET A 56 -8.47 3.65 -10.58
CA MET A 56 -8.20 5.09 -10.67
C MET A 56 -8.83 5.77 -9.46
N PRO A 57 -8.16 6.79 -8.89
CA PRO A 57 -8.76 7.52 -7.78
C PRO A 57 -10.00 8.28 -8.25
N THR A 58 -11.06 8.24 -7.45
CA THR A 58 -12.35 8.87 -7.80
C THR A 58 -12.71 10.04 -6.90
N SER A 59 -11.87 10.36 -5.92
CA SER A 59 -12.04 11.52 -5.04
C SER A 59 -10.83 12.43 -5.11
N GLU A 60 -11.03 13.71 -4.79
CA GLU A 60 -9.91 14.66 -4.75
C GLU A 60 -8.88 14.28 -3.70
N GLU A 61 -9.35 13.78 -2.56
CA GLU A 61 -8.46 13.35 -1.50
C GLU A 61 -7.55 12.22 -1.98
N MET A 62 -8.10 11.23 -2.66
CA MET A 62 -7.32 10.13 -3.18
C MET A 62 -6.45 10.52 -4.36
N MET A 63 -6.89 11.44 -5.20
CA MET A 63 -6.07 11.95 -6.30
C MET A 63 -4.81 12.60 -5.79
N ALA A 64 -4.90 13.34 -4.68
CA ALA A 64 -3.76 14.00 -4.07
C ALA A 64 -2.85 13.00 -3.33
N TYR A 65 -3.44 11.97 -2.74
CA TYR A 65 -2.70 11.04 -1.89
C TYR A 65 -2.04 9.89 -2.66
N LEU A 66 -2.64 9.47 -3.77
CA LEU A 66 -2.16 8.30 -4.52
C LEU A 66 -0.69 8.39 -4.94
N PRO A 67 -0.19 9.53 -5.46
CA PRO A 67 1.23 9.62 -5.80
C PRO A 67 2.15 9.39 -4.60
N LYS A 68 1.73 9.81 -3.42
CA LYS A 68 2.50 9.60 -2.19
C LYS A 68 2.52 8.13 -1.80
N LEU A 69 1.39 7.45 -1.95
CA LEU A 69 1.31 6.01 -1.71
C LEU A 69 2.21 5.25 -2.68
N GLU A 70 2.16 5.59 -3.96
CA GLU A 70 3.00 4.95 -4.98
C GLU A 70 4.48 5.13 -4.68
N CYS A 71 4.88 6.33 -4.23
CA CYS A 71 6.27 6.58 -3.84
C CYS A 71 6.71 5.67 -2.69
N VAL A 72 5.87 5.54 -1.67
CA VAL A 72 6.21 4.71 -0.52
C VAL A 72 6.32 3.24 -0.92
N LEU A 73 5.38 2.75 -1.72
CA LEU A 73 5.43 1.35 -2.17
C LEU A 73 6.65 1.09 -3.06
N SER A 74 6.98 2.04 -3.93
CA SER A 74 8.16 1.94 -4.77
C SER A 74 9.45 1.95 -3.96
N ASP A 75 9.54 2.85 -2.97
CA ASP A 75 10.70 2.91 -2.08
C ASP A 75 10.86 1.61 -1.30
N CYS A 76 9.76 1.05 -0.78
CA CYS A 76 9.80 -0.21 -0.08
C CYS A 76 10.31 -1.34 -0.98
N ALA A 77 9.87 -1.36 -2.23
CA ALA A 77 10.31 -2.38 -3.19
C ALA A 77 11.81 -2.24 -3.51
N GLN A 78 12.33 -1.02 -3.52
CA GLN A 78 13.76 -0.79 -3.76
C GLN A 78 14.61 -1.16 -2.55
N GLU A 79 14.11 -0.92 -1.34
CA GLU A 79 14.86 -1.16 -0.11
C GLU A 79 14.76 -2.60 0.38
N ASN A 80 13.70 -3.31 0.01
CA ASN A 80 13.44 -4.67 0.47
C ASN A 80 13.11 -5.54 -0.75
N ASP A 81 14.04 -6.43 -1.12
CA ASP A 81 13.88 -7.28 -2.29
C ASP A 81 12.80 -8.37 -2.13
N ARG A 82 12.18 -8.48 -0.96
CA ARG A 82 11.01 -9.32 -0.74
C ARG A 82 9.73 -8.67 -1.25
N ILE A 83 9.77 -7.37 -1.53
CA ILE A 83 8.62 -6.60 -1.98
C ILE A 83 8.74 -6.33 -3.47
N CYS A 84 7.73 -6.72 -4.25
CA CYS A 84 7.57 -6.31 -5.64
C CYS A 84 6.33 -5.42 -5.73
N PHE A 85 6.45 -4.29 -6.37
CA PHE A 85 5.32 -3.37 -6.55
C PHE A 85 5.12 -3.06 -8.02
N GLU A 86 3.87 -3.17 -8.48
CA GLU A 86 3.48 -2.81 -9.83
C GLU A 86 2.19 -2.00 -9.83
N ARG A 87 2.17 -0.98 -10.66
CA ARG A 87 0.95 -0.22 -10.96
C ARG A 87 0.30 -0.86 -12.18
N VAL A 88 -0.90 -1.36 -12.03
CA VAL A 88 -1.61 -2.07 -13.12
C VAL A 88 -2.87 -1.33 -13.55
#